data_b3e2e74881e35012319ead30cf98b52d
#
_entry.id   b3e2e74881e35012319ead30cf98b52d
#
_cell.length_a   1.000
_cell.length_b   1.000
_cell.length_c   1.000
_cell.angle_alpha   90.00
_cell.angle_beta   90.00
_cell.angle_gamma   90.00
#
_symmetry.space_group_name_H-M   'P 1'
#
loop_
_entity.id
_entity.type
_entity.pdbx_description
1 polymer ?
#
loop_
_entity_poly.entity_id
_entity_poly.type
_entity_poly.pdbx_seq_one_letter_code
_entity_poly.pdbx_strand_id
1 'polypeptide(L)'
;MTSTALREPTGAERRLGWRLAGAAVGWLTLYLVNERVWDWLFEDVLGLDLEQRAVGAAHFFLYDVSKIALLLLGLLFVVGLVNTTISPERVRDALAGRRLATGLVLAVVLGAVTPFCSCSSVPLFIGLVAAGVPLSITLAFLIASPLISETAIIMMGGTFGWGIAALWAALGGALALAVGAIISRFDLNRWVEPFVFEAATTRLAQAHFRPRLSERVEASWSETRQVISTIWRYVVGGIAVGAAIHGWVPDGFFNNVAGGDSPLAVVAATLLGVPLYANPAGVVPLADALHAKGTALGTTMAFTMSVVALSPPSLIMLRRVLKPPLLALFTAAVTVGIVTIGIVVNLLT
;
A
#
# COMPACT_ATOMS: atom_id res chain seq x y z
N MET A 1 -2.09 18.31 38.45
CA MET A 1 -0.65 18.31 38.17
C MET A 1 -0.09 16.98 38.67
N THR A 2 -0.15 15.95 37.87
CA THR A 2 0.44 14.63 38.19
C THR A 2 1.69 14.48 37.36
N SER A 3 2.82 14.57 38.05
CA SER A 3 4.18 14.39 37.52
C SER A 3 4.27 13.08 36.70
N THR A 4 4.49 13.20 35.41
CA THR A 4 4.84 12.10 34.52
C THR A 4 6.29 11.73 34.78
N ALA A 5 6.56 10.98 35.86
CA ALA A 5 7.87 10.41 36.09
C ALA A 5 8.19 9.49 34.93
N LEU A 6 9.11 9.90 34.09
CA LEU A 6 9.75 9.06 33.07
C LEU A 6 10.41 7.89 33.80
N ARG A 7 9.79 6.73 33.72
CA ARG A 7 10.32 5.50 34.32
C ARG A 7 11.61 5.15 33.61
N GLU A 8 12.73 5.16 34.34
CA GLU A 8 14.02 4.75 33.77
C GLU A 8 13.93 3.33 33.19
N PRO A 9 14.43 3.11 31.96
CA PRO A 9 14.38 1.79 31.34
C PRO A 9 15.15 0.78 32.16
N THR A 10 14.53 -0.35 32.44
CA THR A 10 15.20 -1.46 33.14
C THR A 10 16.37 -1.98 32.31
N GLY A 11 17.38 -2.58 32.95
CA GLY A 11 18.56 -3.13 32.24
C GLY A 11 18.19 -4.14 31.16
N ALA A 12 17.03 -4.83 31.28
CA ALA A 12 16.48 -5.71 30.26
C ALA A 12 15.95 -4.93 29.03
N GLU A 13 15.26 -3.83 29.23
CA GLU A 13 14.75 -2.97 28.16
C GLU A 13 15.88 -2.30 27.37
N ARG A 14 16.95 -1.92 28.06
CA ARG A 14 18.16 -1.38 27.42
C ARG A 14 18.86 -2.42 26.54
N ARG A 15 18.98 -3.67 26.99
CA ARG A 15 19.53 -4.78 26.18
C ARG A 15 18.62 -5.09 24.98
N LEU A 16 17.30 -5.04 25.13
CA LEU A 16 16.35 -5.22 24.05
C LEU A 16 16.50 -4.09 23.01
N GLY A 17 16.65 -2.83 23.44
CA GLY A 17 16.90 -1.70 22.56
C GLY A 17 18.16 -1.89 21.70
N TRP A 18 19.28 -2.34 22.28
CA TRP A 18 20.49 -2.63 21.52
C TRP A 18 20.32 -3.78 20.52
N ARG A 19 19.58 -4.83 20.88
CA ARG A 19 19.24 -5.93 19.94
C ARG A 19 18.38 -5.46 18.78
N LEU A 20 17.39 -4.61 19.05
CA LEU A 20 16.55 -4.02 18.00
C LEU A 20 17.37 -3.09 17.08
N ALA A 21 18.27 -2.28 17.63
CA ALA A 21 19.17 -1.46 16.84
C ALA A 21 20.09 -2.29 15.95
N GLY A 22 20.69 -3.36 16.49
CA GLY A 22 21.50 -4.29 15.70
C GLY A 22 20.69 -5.01 14.61
N ALA A 23 19.47 -5.45 14.92
CA ALA A 23 18.57 -6.06 13.94
C ALA A 23 18.17 -5.08 12.84
N ALA A 24 17.89 -3.81 13.17
CA ALA A 24 17.57 -2.78 12.20
C ALA A 24 18.75 -2.46 11.26
N VAL A 25 19.98 -2.39 11.80
CA VAL A 25 21.19 -2.21 10.98
C VAL A 25 21.40 -3.42 10.06
N GLY A 26 21.29 -4.64 10.57
CA GLY A 26 21.41 -5.86 9.77
C GLY A 26 20.35 -5.94 8.68
N TRP A 27 19.10 -5.59 9.00
CA TRP A 27 18.01 -5.54 8.03
C TRP A 27 18.28 -4.49 6.94
N LEU A 28 18.70 -3.28 7.32
CA LEU A 28 19.02 -2.20 6.39
C LEU A 28 20.17 -2.59 5.46
N THR A 29 21.21 -3.23 6.02
CA THR A 29 22.35 -3.73 5.23
C THR A 29 21.88 -4.77 4.21
N LEU A 30 21.07 -5.76 4.64
CA LEU A 30 20.51 -6.76 3.75
C LEU A 30 19.66 -6.14 2.64
N TYR A 31 18.84 -5.14 2.98
CA TYR A 31 18.01 -4.45 2.01
C TYR A 31 18.83 -3.68 0.97
N LEU A 32 19.89 -2.98 1.40
CA LEU A 32 20.74 -2.18 0.52
C LEU A 32 21.67 -3.04 -0.36
N VAL A 33 22.09 -4.20 0.13
CA VAL A 33 23.02 -5.09 -0.57
C VAL A 33 22.28 -6.14 -1.41
N ASN A 34 20.96 -6.28 -1.23
CA ASN A 34 20.15 -7.32 -1.88
C ASN A 34 20.36 -7.42 -3.40
N GLU A 35 20.39 -6.30 -4.10
CA GLU A 35 20.59 -6.23 -5.56
C GLU A 35 21.96 -6.79 -5.93
N ARG A 36 23.02 -6.28 -5.30
CA ARG A 36 24.40 -6.72 -5.55
C ARG A 36 24.62 -8.20 -5.25
N VAL A 37 23.91 -8.75 -4.26
CA VAL A 37 23.99 -10.19 -3.92
C VAL A 37 23.42 -11.04 -5.05
N TRP A 38 22.27 -10.61 -5.62
CA TRP A 38 21.66 -11.34 -6.73
C TRP A 38 22.46 -11.20 -8.02
N ASP A 39 22.98 -10.00 -8.35
CA ASP A 39 23.85 -9.76 -9.49
C ASP A 39 25.11 -10.64 -9.40
N TRP A 40 25.80 -10.58 -8.26
CA TRP A 40 26.97 -11.41 -8.00
C TRP A 40 26.67 -12.92 -8.09
N LEU A 41 25.53 -13.37 -7.56
CA LEU A 41 25.14 -14.77 -7.59
C LEU A 41 24.91 -15.26 -9.03
N PHE A 42 24.24 -14.47 -9.86
CA PHE A 42 23.90 -14.86 -11.23
C PHE A 42 25.09 -14.71 -12.19
N GLU A 43 25.83 -13.63 -12.11
CA GLU A 43 26.94 -13.35 -13.02
C GLU A 43 28.23 -14.08 -12.60
N ASP A 44 28.69 -13.88 -11.35
CA ASP A 44 30.02 -14.38 -10.92
C ASP A 44 29.98 -15.83 -10.46
N VAL A 45 28.91 -16.29 -9.77
CA VAL A 45 28.86 -17.65 -9.21
C VAL A 45 28.28 -18.65 -10.21
N LEU A 46 27.14 -18.29 -10.85
CA LEU A 46 26.45 -19.18 -11.79
C LEU A 46 26.92 -19.00 -13.24
N GLY A 47 27.63 -17.90 -13.55
CA GLY A 47 28.11 -17.59 -14.89
C GLY A 47 26.98 -17.45 -15.92
N LEU A 48 25.80 -17.01 -15.48
CA LEU A 48 24.60 -16.87 -16.30
C LEU A 48 24.56 -15.48 -16.92
N ASP A 49 24.18 -15.44 -18.19
CA ASP A 49 24.00 -14.19 -18.92
C ASP A 49 22.61 -13.60 -18.65
N LEU A 50 22.56 -12.45 -17.99
CA LEU A 50 21.31 -11.74 -17.65
C LEU A 50 20.56 -11.20 -18.87
N GLU A 51 21.21 -11.10 -20.05
CA GLU A 51 20.54 -10.71 -21.29
C GLU A 51 19.62 -11.82 -21.84
N GLN A 52 19.81 -13.05 -21.42
CA GLN A 52 18.92 -14.14 -21.76
C GLN A 52 17.56 -13.96 -21.06
N ARG A 53 16.47 -13.93 -21.81
CA ARG A 53 15.11 -13.66 -21.35
C ARG A 53 14.71 -14.49 -20.12
N ALA A 54 15.00 -15.78 -20.11
CA ALA A 54 14.65 -16.66 -19.00
C ALA A 54 15.50 -16.39 -17.75
N VAL A 55 16.79 -16.11 -17.92
CA VAL A 55 17.72 -15.80 -16.83
C VAL A 55 17.38 -14.44 -16.23
N GLY A 56 17.18 -13.42 -17.06
CA GLY A 56 16.76 -12.09 -16.61
C GLY A 56 15.43 -12.10 -15.89
N ALA A 57 14.44 -12.87 -16.37
CA ALA A 57 13.15 -13.02 -15.67
C ALA A 57 13.28 -13.74 -14.33
N ALA A 58 14.14 -14.76 -14.23
CA ALA A 58 14.42 -15.48 -12.99
C ALA A 58 15.16 -14.58 -11.97
N HIS A 59 16.16 -13.83 -12.43
CA HIS A 59 16.89 -12.86 -11.62
C HIS A 59 15.96 -11.80 -11.07
N PHE A 60 15.16 -11.15 -11.95
CA PHE A 60 14.15 -10.16 -11.56
C PHE A 60 13.19 -10.72 -10.51
N PHE A 61 12.66 -11.93 -10.74
CA PHE A 61 11.74 -12.58 -9.82
C PHE A 61 12.34 -12.77 -8.42
N LEU A 62 13.54 -13.37 -8.34
CA LEU A 62 14.19 -13.67 -7.05
C LEU A 62 14.63 -12.41 -6.32
N TYR A 63 15.20 -11.45 -7.05
CA TYR A 63 15.57 -10.14 -6.54
C TYR A 63 14.36 -9.40 -5.98
N ASP A 64 13.27 -9.28 -6.75
CA ASP A 64 12.10 -8.51 -6.35
C ASP A 64 11.32 -9.17 -5.21
N VAL A 65 11.19 -10.51 -5.22
CA VAL A 65 10.60 -11.28 -4.11
C VAL A 65 11.38 -11.05 -2.82
N SER A 66 12.71 -11.13 -2.84
CA SER A 66 13.54 -10.94 -1.65
C SER A 66 13.51 -9.49 -1.17
N LYS A 67 13.57 -8.52 -2.07
CA LYS A 67 13.50 -7.09 -1.77
C LYS A 67 12.16 -6.70 -1.14
N ILE A 68 11.07 -7.16 -1.73
CA ILE A 68 9.71 -6.91 -1.20
C ILE A 68 9.50 -7.63 0.13
N ALA A 69 9.99 -8.85 0.31
CA ALA A 69 9.92 -9.57 1.58
C ALA A 69 10.64 -8.81 2.71
N LEU A 70 11.87 -8.33 2.45
CA LEU A 70 12.63 -7.53 3.40
C LEU A 70 11.92 -6.21 3.72
N LEU A 71 11.40 -5.52 2.71
CA LEU A 71 10.67 -4.26 2.88
C LEU A 71 9.40 -4.47 3.72
N LEU A 72 8.60 -5.48 3.39
CA LEU A 72 7.39 -5.80 4.15
C LEU A 72 7.70 -6.18 5.59
N LEU A 73 8.73 -6.99 5.84
CA LEU A 73 9.13 -7.37 7.18
C LEU A 73 9.48 -6.15 8.03
N GLY A 74 10.34 -5.28 7.53
CA GLY A 74 10.76 -4.08 8.26
C GLY A 74 9.63 -3.08 8.44
N LEU A 75 8.91 -2.76 7.36
CA LEU A 75 7.83 -1.77 7.38
C LEU A 75 6.68 -2.21 8.29
N LEU A 76 6.19 -3.45 8.15
CA LEU A 76 5.10 -3.95 8.98
C LEU A 76 5.48 -4.01 10.47
N PHE A 77 6.73 -4.38 10.77
CA PHE A 77 7.23 -4.38 12.15
C PHE A 77 7.28 -2.97 12.73
N VAL A 78 7.82 -1.99 12.00
CA VAL A 78 7.88 -0.59 12.44
C VAL A 78 6.48 0.00 12.60
N VAL A 79 5.60 -0.20 11.62
CA VAL A 79 4.20 0.25 11.67
C VAL A 79 3.46 -0.41 12.83
N GLY A 80 3.62 -1.73 13.04
CA GLY A 80 3.07 -2.44 14.20
C GLY A 80 3.54 -1.81 15.51
N LEU A 81 4.83 -1.49 15.63
CA LEU A 81 5.40 -0.85 16.81
C LEU A 81 4.84 0.57 17.02
N VAL A 82 4.67 1.35 15.97
CA VAL A 82 4.03 2.67 16.02
C VAL A 82 2.55 2.56 16.41
N ASN A 83 1.82 1.60 15.84
CA ASN A 83 0.41 1.35 16.17
C ASN A 83 0.19 0.98 17.64
N THR A 84 1.16 0.37 18.32
CA THR A 84 1.07 0.14 19.77
C THR A 84 1.14 1.42 20.60
N THR A 85 1.61 2.54 20.04
CA THR A 85 1.69 3.85 20.69
C THR A 85 0.52 4.76 20.34
N ILE A 86 -0.11 4.55 19.20
CA ILE A 86 -1.29 5.32 18.78
C ILE A 86 -2.50 4.76 19.52
N SER A 87 -3.09 5.56 20.39
CA SER A 87 -4.36 5.19 21.00
C SER A 87 -5.49 5.41 19.96
N PRO A 88 -6.24 4.36 19.59
CA PRO A 88 -7.39 4.49 18.67
C PRO A 88 -8.40 5.55 19.13
N GLU A 89 -8.49 5.76 20.45
CA GLU A 89 -9.37 6.76 21.05
C GLU A 89 -9.00 8.19 20.61
N ARG A 90 -7.70 8.53 20.58
CA ARG A 90 -7.25 9.87 20.15
C ARG A 90 -7.56 10.12 18.69
N VAL A 91 -7.39 9.11 17.86
CA VAL A 91 -7.72 9.21 16.42
C VAL A 91 -9.23 9.29 16.26
N ARG A 92 -10.00 8.49 17.03
CA ARG A 92 -11.46 8.60 17.08
C ARG A 92 -11.89 9.98 17.50
N ASP A 93 -11.38 10.54 18.62
CA ASP A 93 -11.76 11.85 19.14
C ASP A 93 -11.39 12.98 18.16
N ALA A 94 -10.32 12.81 17.38
CA ALA A 94 -9.95 13.74 16.32
C ALA A 94 -10.88 13.65 15.09
N LEU A 95 -11.44 12.47 14.81
CA LEU A 95 -12.30 12.21 13.65
C LEU A 95 -13.79 12.15 14.00
N ALA A 96 -14.16 11.66 15.19
CA ALA A 96 -15.53 11.57 15.67
C ALA A 96 -16.02 12.94 16.18
N GLY A 97 -17.25 13.29 15.86
CA GLY A 97 -17.86 14.58 16.27
C GLY A 97 -17.60 15.73 15.30
N ARG A 98 -16.77 15.55 14.26
CA ARG A 98 -16.62 16.54 13.19
C ARG A 98 -17.67 16.35 12.10
N ARG A 99 -17.92 17.41 11.32
CA ARG A 99 -18.76 17.31 10.13
C ARG A 99 -18.11 16.28 9.19
N LEU A 100 -18.92 15.45 8.52
CA LEU A 100 -18.46 14.38 7.61
C LEU A 100 -17.37 14.87 6.64
N ALA A 101 -17.56 16.03 6.03
CA ALA A 101 -16.61 16.62 5.10
C ALA A 101 -15.21 16.82 5.74
N THR A 102 -15.17 17.35 6.96
CA THR A 102 -13.89 17.54 7.69
C THR A 102 -13.24 16.21 8.03
N GLY A 103 -14.04 15.21 8.42
CA GLY A 103 -13.55 13.85 8.68
C GLY A 103 -12.94 13.19 7.44
N LEU A 104 -13.59 13.33 6.28
CA LEU A 104 -13.09 12.83 5.01
C LEU A 104 -11.78 13.52 4.60
N VAL A 105 -11.71 14.85 4.68
CA VAL A 105 -10.48 15.59 4.35
C VAL A 105 -9.32 15.18 5.27
N LEU A 106 -9.58 15.09 6.59
CA LEU A 106 -8.56 14.64 7.53
C LEU A 106 -8.09 13.20 7.25
N ALA A 107 -9.00 12.30 6.86
CA ALA A 107 -8.66 10.93 6.51
C ALA A 107 -7.77 10.87 5.26
N VAL A 108 -8.07 11.67 4.24
CA VAL A 108 -7.24 11.77 3.03
C VAL A 108 -5.87 12.37 3.34
N VAL A 109 -5.81 13.44 4.13
CA VAL A 109 -4.54 14.05 4.57
C VAL A 109 -3.72 13.05 5.41
N LEU A 110 -4.38 12.34 6.33
CA LEU A 110 -3.72 11.31 7.13
C LEU A 110 -3.15 10.20 6.23
N GLY A 111 -3.93 9.74 5.23
CA GLY A 111 -3.47 8.76 4.24
C GLY A 111 -2.27 9.24 3.42
N ALA A 112 -2.26 10.52 3.04
CA ALA A 112 -1.19 11.13 2.25
C ALA A 112 0.11 11.34 3.03
N VAL A 113 0.02 11.64 4.33
CA VAL A 113 1.20 11.94 5.19
C VAL A 113 1.79 10.67 5.82
N THR A 114 0.99 9.60 5.90
CA THR A 114 1.45 8.35 6.52
C THR A 114 2.12 7.44 5.49
N PRO A 115 3.36 6.97 5.72
CA PRO A 115 4.09 6.10 4.79
C PRO A 115 3.55 4.66 4.84
N PHE A 116 2.25 4.50 4.61
CA PHE A 116 1.60 3.20 4.68
C PHE A 116 1.37 2.63 3.28
N CYS A 117 1.95 1.46 3.04
CA CYS A 117 1.51 0.64 1.92
C CYS A 117 0.11 0.07 2.20
N SER A 118 -0.58 -0.40 1.19
CA SER A 118 -1.91 -1.03 1.33
C SER A 118 -1.92 -2.16 2.38
N CYS A 119 -0.82 -2.90 2.54
CA CYS A 119 -0.69 -3.98 3.52
C CYS A 119 -0.72 -3.49 4.98
N SER A 120 -0.15 -2.30 5.25
CA SER A 120 -0.13 -1.71 6.60
C SER A 120 -1.35 -0.84 6.88
N SER A 121 -1.99 -0.31 5.85
CA SER A 121 -3.22 0.48 5.99
C SER A 121 -4.42 -0.35 6.42
N VAL A 122 -4.48 -1.65 6.05
CA VAL A 122 -5.60 -2.53 6.42
C VAL A 122 -5.69 -2.79 7.93
N PRO A 123 -4.61 -3.13 8.67
CA PRO A 123 -4.66 -3.22 10.13
C PRO A 123 -5.09 -1.92 10.82
N LEU A 124 -4.62 -0.78 10.31
CA LEU A 124 -5.06 0.52 10.84
C LEU A 124 -6.53 0.80 10.52
N PHE A 125 -6.98 0.47 9.31
CA PHE A 125 -8.40 0.54 8.93
C PHE A 125 -9.28 -0.28 9.89
N ILE A 126 -8.90 -1.52 10.20
CA ILE A 126 -9.59 -2.37 11.18
C ILE A 126 -9.63 -1.67 12.55
N GLY A 127 -8.49 -1.13 12.99
CA GLY A 127 -8.39 -0.40 14.25
C GLY A 127 -9.31 0.82 14.31
N LEU A 128 -9.41 1.60 13.23
CA LEU A 128 -10.27 2.79 13.14
C LEU A 128 -11.75 2.42 13.13
N VAL A 129 -12.14 1.39 12.36
CA VAL A 129 -13.53 0.89 12.33
C VAL A 129 -13.90 0.34 13.71
N ALA A 130 -13.02 -0.44 14.34
CA ALA A 130 -13.18 -0.95 15.69
C ALA A 130 -13.32 0.18 16.73
N ALA A 131 -12.59 1.29 16.56
CA ALA A 131 -12.71 2.49 17.40
C ALA A 131 -14.00 3.27 17.16
N GLY A 132 -14.86 2.88 16.20
CA GLY A 132 -16.13 3.53 15.90
C GLY A 132 -16.02 4.72 14.95
N VAL A 133 -14.91 4.85 14.22
CA VAL A 133 -14.80 5.83 13.13
C VAL A 133 -15.71 5.40 11.98
N PRO A 134 -16.51 6.32 11.39
CA PRO A 134 -17.41 5.99 10.30
C PRO A 134 -16.70 5.28 9.12
N LEU A 135 -17.33 4.24 8.59
CA LEU A 135 -16.78 3.41 7.51
C LEU A 135 -16.38 4.24 6.27
N SER A 136 -17.15 5.29 5.94
CA SER A 136 -16.86 6.19 4.83
C SER A 136 -15.53 6.93 4.99
N ILE A 137 -15.23 7.37 6.21
CA ILE A 137 -13.98 8.08 6.55
C ILE A 137 -12.80 7.10 6.49
N THR A 138 -12.96 5.89 7.03
CA THR A 138 -11.91 4.87 7.03
C THR A 138 -11.63 4.32 5.63
N LEU A 139 -12.64 4.20 4.77
CA LEU A 139 -12.44 3.82 3.37
C LEU A 139 -11.78 4.94 2.55
N ALA A 140 -12.09 6.21 2.81
CA ALA A 140 -11.38 7.33 2.17
C ALA A 140 -9.88 7.32 2.54
N PHE A 141 -9.54 7.08 3.81
CA PHE A 141 -8.16 6.88 4.25
C PHE A 141 -7.50 5.70 3.50
N LEU A 142 -8.20 4.57 3.38
CA LEU A 142 -7.69 3.37 2.75
C LEU A 142 -7.40 3.54 1.25
N ILE A 143 -8.17 4.38 0.55
CA ILE A 143 -7.94 4.73 -0.86
C ILE A 143 -6.79 5.73 -0.98
N ALA A 144 -6.76 6.75 -0.13
CA ALA A 144 -5.76 7.81 -0.19
C ALA A 144 -4.35 7.29 0.09
N SER A 145 -4.21 6.42 1.09
CA SER A 145 -2.91 5.93 1.58
C SER A 145 -2.02 5.31 0.48
N PRO A 146 -2.45 4.35 -0.35
CA PRO A 146 -1.62 3.83 -1.43
C PRO A 146 -1.50 4.79 -2.62
N LEU A 147 -2.57 5.55 -2.94
CA LEU A 147 -2.59 6.42 -4.13
C LEU A 147 -1.73 7.66 -3.97
N ILE A 148 -1.71 8.26 -2.77
CA ILE A 148 -1.05 9.55 -2.51
C ILE A 148 0.16 9.37 -1.58
N SER A 149 0.76 8.16 -1.59
CA SER A 149 1.95 7.91 -0.78
C SER A 149 3.10 8.84 -1.20
N GLU A 150 3.93 9.25 -0.24
CA GLU A 150 5.12 10.08 -0.51
C GLU A 150 6.04 9.44 -1.56
N THR A 151 6.17 8.10 -1.54
CA THR A 151 6.96 7.37 -2.53
C THR A 151 6.38 7.55 -3.94
N ALA A 152 5.05 7.46 -4.11
CA ALA A 152 4.40 7.68 -5.39
C ALA A 152 4.60 9.12 -5.88
N ILE A 153 4.45 10.11 -5.00
CA ILE A 153 4.63 11.53 -5.34
C ILE A 153 6.07 11.83 -5.74
N ILE A 154 7.06 11.35 -4.98
CA ILE A 154 8.49 11.57 -5.26
C ILE A 154 8.88 10.91 -6.58
N MET A 155 8.46 9.66 -6.82
CA MET A 155 8.76 8.94 -8.06
C MET A 155 8.10 9.61 -9.26
N MET A 156 6.82 9.96 -9.17
CA MET A 156 6.11 10.67 -10.25
C MET A 156 6.73 12.05 -10.50
N GLY A 157 7.13 12.76 -9.45
CA GLY A 157 7.78 14.08 -9.56
C GLY A 157 9.15 14.01 -10.22
N GLY A 158 9.93 12.98 -9.91
CA GLY A 158 11.26 12.75 -10.51
C GLY A 158 11.19 12.30 -11.97
N THR A 159 10.17 11.55 -12.35
CA THR A 159 10.04 10.96 -13.70
C THR A 159 9.24 11.86 -14.64
N PHE A 160 8.03 12.28 -14.23
CA PHE A 160 7.10 13.03 -15.10
C PHE A 160 7.06 14.53 -14.78
N GLY A 161 7.76 14.95 -13.72
CA GLY A 161 7.77 16.33 -13.24
C GLY A 161 6.74 16.62 -12.14
N TRP A 162 7.06 17.62 -11.33
CA TRP A 162 6.29 17.98 -10.12
C TRP A 162 4.87 18.46 -10.41
N GLY A 163 4.58 19.00 -11.60
CA GLY A 163 3.23 19.36 -12.04
C GLY A 163 2.33 18.13 -12.15
N ILE A 164 2.83 17.05 -12.76
CA ILE A 164 2.12 15.79 -12.90
C ILE A 164 1.98 15.07 -11.56
N ALA A 165 2.99 15.13 -10.70
CA ALA A 165 2.90 14.59 -9.34
C ALA A 165 1.83 15.30 -8.51
N ALA A 166 1.72 16.63 -8.61
CA ALA A 166 0.67 17.41 -7.95
C ALA A 166 -0.72 17.06 -8.49
N LEU A 167 -0.84 16.91 -9.81
CA LEU A 167 -2.08 16.47 -10.46
C LEU A 167 -2.48 15.06 -10.00
N TRP A 168 -1.53 14.13 -9.95
CA TRP A 168 -1.73 12.79 -9.40
C TRP A 168 -2.27 12.81 -7.98
N ALA A 169 -1.63 13.56 -7.09
CA ALA A 169 -2.05 13.68 -5.69
C ALA A 169 -3.45 14.32 -5.56
N ALA A 170 -3.73 15.36 -6.34
CA ALA A 170 -5.02 16.03 -6.34
C ALA A 170 -6.14 15.10 -6.83
N LEU A 171 -5.93 14.38 -7.93
CA LEU A 171 -6.91 13.47 -8.50
C LEU A 171 -7.12 12.23 -7.60
N GLY A 172 -6.05 11.67 -7.04
CA GLY A 172 -6.12 10.58 -6.07
C GLY A 172 -6.89 10.99 -4.80
N GLY A 173 -6.63 12.21 -4.30
CA GLY A 173 -7.36 12.79 -3.17
C GLY A 173 -8.83 13.04 -3.48
N ALA A 174 -9.12 13.60 -4.65
CA ALA A 174 -10.49 13.81 -5.11
C ALA A 174 -11.26 12.47 -5.23
N LEU A 175 -10.62 11.42 -5.75
CA LEU A 175 -11.20 10.09 -5.82
C LEU A 175 -11.52 9.54 -4.42
N ALA A 176 -10.57 9.63 -3.49
CA ALA A 176 -10.78 9.17 -2.12
C ALA A 176 -11.93 9.91 -1.43
N LEU A 177 -12.01 11.24 -1.60
CA LEU A 177 -13.10 12.06 -1.08
C LEU A 177 -14.44 11.70 -1.73
N ALA A 178 -14.47 11.55 -3.05
CA ALA A 178 -15.69 11.22 -3.80
C ALA A 178 -16.25 9.85 -3.38
N VAL A 179 -15.40 8.81 -3.34
CA VAL A 179 -15.82 7.46 -2.93
C VAL A 179 -16.27 7.46 -1.47
N GLY A 180 -15.53 8.14 -0.57
CA GLY A 180 -15.94 8.29 0.84
C GLY A 180 -17.28 9.01 0.99
N ALA A 181 -17.51 10.08 0.22
CA ALA A 181 -18.78 10.82 0.23
C ALA A 181 -19.95 10.00 -0.34
N ILE A 182 -19.73 9.23 -1.39
CA ILE A 182 -20.75 8.33 -1.96
C ILE A 182 -21.11 7.24 -0.95
N ILE A 183 -20.11 6.58 -0.37
CA ILE A 183 -20.29 5.51 0.61
C ILE A 183 -21.03 6.02 1.86
N SER A 184 -20.82 7.28 2.24
CA SER A 184 -21.50 7.87 3.41
C SER A 184 -23.02 7.98 3.28
N ARG A 185 -23.54 7.89 2.06
CA ARG A 185 -24.98 7.92 1.78
C ARG A 185 -25.69 6.59 2.05
N PHE A 186 -24.92 5.53 2.24
CA PHE A 186 -25.42 4.17 2.42
C PHE A 186 -24.99 3.63 3.78
N ASP A 187 -25.89 2.93 4.48
CA ASP A 187 -25.52 2.21 5.70
C ASP A 187 -24.93 0.84 5.32
N LEU A 188 -23.61 0.84 5.16
CA LEU A 188 -22.84 -0.33 4.74
C LEU A 188 -22.18 -1.08 5.90
N ASN A 189 -22.42 -0.68 7.17
CA ASN A 189 -21.83 -1.31 8.35
C ASN A 189 -22.19 -2.79 8.43
N ARG A 190 -23.37 -3.20 7.95
CA ARG A 190 -23.83 -4.60 7.88
C ARG A 190 -22.95 -5.50 6.98
N TRP A 191 -22.15 -4.88 6.11
CA TRP A 191 -21.26 -5.59 5.17
C TRP A 191 -19.80 -5.60 5.64
N VAL A 192 -19.54 -5.16 6.87
CA VAL A 192 -18.28 -5.38 7.58
C VAL A 192 -18.39 -6.68 8.38
N GLU A 193 -17.30 -7.40 8.53
CA GLU A 193 -17.29 -8.66 9.29
C GLU A 193 -17.43 -8.38 10.80
N PRO A 194 -18.25 -9.19 11.54
CA PRO A 194 -18.55 -8.91 12.95
C PRO A 194 -17.35 -8.85 13.88
N PHE A 195 -16.32 -9.67 13.62
CA PHE A 195 -15.13 -9.73 14.46
C PHE A 195 -14.39 -8.37 14.57
N VAL A 196 -14.57 -7.48 13.57
CA VAL A 196 -13.97 -6.14 13.58
C VAL A 196 -14.53 -5.33 14.75
N PHE A 197 -15.82 -5.47 15.02
CA PHE A 197 -16.50 -4.79 16.13
C PHE A 197 -16.25 -5.47 17.47
N GLU A 198 -16.09 -6.80 17.49
CA GLU A 198 -15.76 -7.57 18.70
C GLU A 198 -14.33 -7.28 19.19
N ALA A 199 -13.38 -7.10 18.26
CA ALA A 199 -12.01 -6.71 18.58
C ALA A 199 -11.94 -5.32 19.26
N ALA A 200 -12.94 -4.46 19.06
CA ALA A 200 -13.06 -3.17 19.72
C ALA A 200 -13.24 -3.31 21.24
N THR A 201 -14.13 -4.21 21.68
CA THR A 201 -14.45 -4.40 23.09
C THR A 201 -13.25 -4.93 23.88
N THR A 202 -12.48 -5.84 23.28
CA THR A 202 -11.27 -6.42 23.89
C THR A 202 -10.13 -5.40 24.00
N ARG A 203 -9.93 -4.57 22.96
CA ARG A 203 -8.89 -3.51 22.95
C ARG A 203 -9.23 -2.36 23.88
N LEU A 204 -10.50 -1.95 23.98
CA LEU A 204 -10.96 -0.92 24.93
C LEU A 204 -10.76 -1.34 26.39
N ALA A 205 -10.92 -2.62 26.70
CA ALA A 205 -10.64 -3.15 28.03
C ALA A 205 -9.14 -3.15 28.39
N GLN A 206 -8.26 -3.20 27.39
CA GLN A 206 -6.80 -3.20 27.56
C GLN A 206 -6.16 -1.80 27.50
N ALA A 207 -6.89 -0.78 27.06
CA ALA A 207 -6.38 0.58 26.82
C ALA A 207 -5.87 1.32 28.07
N HIS A 208 -6.12 0.79 29.28
CA HIS A 208 -5.63 1.37 30.54
C HIS A 208 -4.21 0.92 30.90
N PHE A 209 -3.62 0.00 30.14
CA PHE A 209 -2.27 -0.52 30.41
C PHE A 209 -1.30 -0.01 29.34
N ARG A 210 -0.26 0.74 29.73
CA ARG A 210 0.85 1.05 28.83
C ARG A 210 1.72 -0.21 28.70
N PRO A 211 1.69 -0.94 27.57
CA PRO A 211 2.45 -2.16 27.41
C PRO A 211 3.95 -1.89 27.51
N ARG A 212 4.69 -2.81 28.11
CA ARG A 212 6.16 -2.76 28.17
C ARG A 212 6.74 -2.87 26.76
N LEU A 213 7.97 -2.38 26.57
CA LEU A 213 8.64 -2.44 25.27
C LEU A 213 8.69 -3.88 24.71
N SER A 214 8.92 -4.88 25.58
CA SER A 214 8.92 -6.29 25.19
C SER A 214 7.56 -6.77 24.67
N GLU A 215 6.47 -6.39 25.30
CA GLU A 215 5.10 -6.74 24.89
C GLU A 215 4.73 -6.06 23.57
N ARG A 216 5.19 -4.83 23.36
CA ARG A 216 5.00 -4.08 22.11
C ARG A 216 5.74 -4.74 20.95
N VAL A 217 6.98 -5.16 21.17
CA VAL A 217 7.81 -5.86 20.18
C VAL A 217 7.17 -7.20 19.81
N GLU A 218 6.72 -7.96 20.81
CA GLU A 218 6.08 -9.25 20.60
C GLU A 218 4.76 -9.11 19.84
N ALA A 219 3.92 -8.14 20.20
CA ALA A 219 2.68 -7.83 19.49
C ALA A 219 2.94 -7.43 18.04
N SER A 220 3.90 -6.52 17.80
CA SER A 220 4.28 -6.11 16.44
C SER A 220 4.83 -7.27 15.61
N TRP A 221 5.63 -8.14 16.21
CA TRP A 221 6.18 -9.31 15.53
C TRP A 221 5.08 -10.33 15.16
N SER A 222 4.18 -10.59 16.10
CA SER A 222 3.02 -11.47 15.87
C SER A 222 2.15 -10.96 14.73
N GLU A 223 1.83 -9.66 14.73
CA GLU A 223 1.05 -9.01 13.67
C GLU A 223 1.78 -9.10 12.31
N THR A 224 3.07 -8.75 12.28
CA THR A 224 3.91 -8.84 11.07
C THR A 224 3.91 -10.25 10.49
N ARG A 225 4.14 -11.26 11.33
CA ARG A 225 4.14 -12.67 10.91
C ARG A 225 2.78 -13.11 10.36
N GLN A 226 1.70 -12.71 11.01
CA GLN A 226 0.34 -13.04 10.59
C GLN A 226 0.01 -12.42 9.23
N VAL A 227 0.35 -11.14 9.03
CA VAL A 227 0.13 -10.44 7.77
C VAL A 227 0.95 -11.10 6.65
N ILE A 228 2.27 -11.28 6.85
CA ILE A 228 3.14 -11.91 5.85
C ILE A 228 2.65 -13.31 5.48
N SER A 229 2.32 -14.16 6.46
CA SER A 229 1.83 -15.52 6.18
C SER A 229 0.55 -15.54 5.36
N THR A 230 -0.26 -14.50 5.49
CA THR A 230 -1.51 -14.34 4.76
C THR A 230 -1.30 -13.94 3.31
N ILE A 231 -0.38 -13.00 3.05
CA ILE A 231 -0.24 -12.38 1.74
C ILE A 231 0.88 -12.99 0.89
N TRP A 232 1.80 -13.77 1.49
CA TRP A 232 3.00 -14.28 0.84
C TRP A 232 2.73 -14.96 -0.52
N ARG A 233 1.76 -15.88 -0.57
CA ARG A 233 1.41 -16.60 -1.81
C ARG A 233 0.99 -15.67 -2.94
N TYR A 234 0.29 -14.60 -2.60
CA TYR A 234 -0.24 -13.64 -3.57
C TYR A 234 0.82 -12.64 -4.02
N VAL A 235 1.72 -12.26 -3.11
CA VAL A 235 2.88 -11.42 -3.44
C VAL A 235 3.77 -12.16 -4.43
N VAL A 236 4.15 -13.41 -4.10
CA VAL A 236 4.98 -14.25 -4.98
C VAL A 236 4.27 -14.49 -6.32
N GLY A 237 2.97 -14.79 -6.32
CA GLY A 237 2.19 -14.97 -7.55
C GLY A 237 2.13 -13.70 -8.40
N GLY A 238 1.91 -12.53 -7.79
CA GLY A 238 1.88 -11.24 -8.49
C GLY A 238 3.24 -10.87 -9.11
N ILE A 239 4.33 -11.09 -8.35
CA ILE A 239 5.69 -10.87 -8.86
C ILE A 239 6.03 -11.86 -9.98
N ALA A 240 5.59 -13.13 -9.88
CA ALA A 240 5.78 -14.12 -10.93
C ALA A 240 5.08 -13.71 -12.24
N VAL A 241 3.86 -13.17 -12.15
CA VAL A 241 3.15 -12.59 -13.31
C VAL A 241 3.92 -11.40 -13.87
N GLY A 242 4.41 -10.49 -13.00
CA GLY A 242 5.25 -9.35 -13.40
C GLY A 242 6.53 -9.79 -14.12
N ALA A 243 7.24 -10.77 -13.58
CA ALA A 243 8.45 -11.34 -14.17
C ALA A 243 8.18 -12.01 -15.52
N ALA A 244 7.06 -12.74 -15.64
CA ALA A 244 6.64 -13.32 -16.91
C ALA A 244 6.34 -12.25 -17.95
N ILE A 245 5.66 -11.17 -17.58
CA ILE A 245 5.40 -10.04 -18.48
C ILE A 245 6.72 -9.41 -18.91
N HIS A 246 7.65 -9.16 -17.99
CA HIS A 246 8.95 -8.57 -18.30
C HIS A 246 9.78 -9.44 -19.25
N GLY A 247 9.70 -10.78 -19.11
CA GLY A 247 10.49 -11.71 -19.92
C GLY A 247 9.88 -12.07 -21.28
N TRP A 248 8.54 -12.13 -21.39
CA TRP A 248 7.87 -12.71 -22.56
C TRP A 248 6.93 -11.78 -23.32
N VAL A 249 6.48 -10.68 -22.72
CA VAL A 249 5.57 -9.78 -23.44
C VAL A 249 6.36 -8.92 -24.44
N PRO A 250 6.04 -8.98 -25.75
CA PRO A 250 6.69 -8.14 -26.76
C PRO A 250 6.46 -6.65 -26.46
N ASP A 251 7.47 -5.84 -26.72
CA ASP A 251 7.43 -4.39 -26.53
C ASP A 251 6.23 -3.67 -27.19
N GLY A 252 5.65 -4.28 -28.24
CA GLY A 252 4.48 -3.72 -28.94
C GLY A 252 3.12 -4.12 -28.36
N PHE A 253 3.05 -5.09 -27.42
CA PHE A 253 1.77 -5.59 -26.93
C PHE A 253 0.98 -4.51 -26.17
N PHE A 254 1.65 -3.81 -25.27
CA PHE A 254 1.03 -2.72 -24.52
C PHE A 254 0.59 -1.57 -25.42
N ASN A 255 1.40 -1.24 -26.47
CA ASN A 255 1.03 -0.23 -27.44
C ASN A 255 -0.20 -0.63 -28.29
N ASN A 256 -0.33 -1.91 -28.62
CA ASN A 256 -1.48 -2.39 -29.39
C ASN A 256 -2.77 -2.44 -28.55
N VAL A 257 -2.68 -2.68 -27.24
CA VAL A 257 -3.84 -2.84 -26.34
C VAL A 257 -4.17 -1.54 -25.61
N ALA A 258 -3.17 -0.76 -25.23
CA ALA A 258 -3.31 0.45 -24.43
C ALA A 258 -2.68 1.70 -25.06
N GLY A 259 -2.16 1.59 -26.28
CA GLY A 259 -1.37 2.64 -26.96
C GLY A 259 -2.18 3.70 -27.70
N GLY A 260 -3.45 3.89 -27.36
CA GLY A 260 -4.27 4.93 -27.99
C GLY A 260 -4.83 5.93 -26.97
N ASP A 261 -5.27 7.10 -27.46
CA ASP A 261 -5.97 8.11 -26.64
C ASP A 261 -7.44 7.73 -26.42
N SER A 262 -7.84 6.53 -26.83
CA SER A 262 -9.23 6.09 -26.74
C SER A 262 -9.63 5.75 -25.30
N PRO A 263 -10.88 6.03 -24.89
CA PRO A 263 -11.39 5.62 -23.58
C PRO A 263 -11.26 4.10 -23.34
N LEU A 264 -11.28 3.30 -24.41
CA LEU A 264 -11.09 1.85 -24.31
C LEU A 264 -9.65 1.48 -23.89
N ALA A 265 -8.64 2.23 -24.34
CA ALA A 265 -7.26 2.03 -23.95
C ALA A 265 -7.08 2.28 -22.43
N VAL A 266 -7.74 3.30 -21.90
CA VAL A 266 -7.73 3.60 -20.45
C VAL A 266 -8.37 2.45 -19.66
N VAL A 267 -9.51 1.93 -20.12
CA VAL A 267 -10.17 0.78 -19.47
C VAL A 267 -9.29 -0.46 -19.53
N ALA A 268 -8.71 -0.76 -20.68
CA ALA A 268 -7.83 -1.91 -20.87
C ALA A 268 -6.58 -1.80 -19.98
N ALA A 269 -5.93 -0.64 -19.95
CA ALA A 269 -4.77 -0.38 -19.09
C ALA A 269 -5.11 -0.54 -17.61
N THR A 270 -6.25 0.00 -17.17
CA THR A 270 -6.73 -0.15 -15.78
C THR A 270 -6.95 -1.62 -15.41
N LEU A 271 -7.61 -2.38 -16.28
CA LEU A 271 -7.88 -3.81 -16.05
C LEU A 271 -6.61 -4.66 -16.08
N LEU A 272 -5.64 -4.32 -16.95
CA LEU A 272 -4.34 -4.97 -16.99
C LEU A 272 -3.50 -4.68 -15.74
N GLY A 273 -3.67 -3.54 -15.11
CA GLY A 273 -3.00 -3.19 -13.88
C GLY A 273 -3.50 -3.97 -12.65
N VAL A 274 -4.78 -4.34 -12.60
CA VAL A 274 -5.39 -5.01 -11.42
C VAL A 274 -4.67 -6.31 -11.02
N PRO A 275 -4.32 -7.24 -11.93
CA PRO A 275 -3.65 -8.49 -11.55
C PRO A 275 -2.17 -8.29 -11.18
N LEU A 276 -1.60 -7.14 -11.51
CA LEU A 276 -0.20 -6.85 -11.21
C LEU A 276 -0.02 -6.44 -9.74
N TYR A 277 1.11 -6.83 -9.19
CA TYR A 277 1.53 -6.37 -7.88
C TYR A 277 2.88 -5.67 -8.01
N ALA A 278 2.91 -4.38 -7.78
CA ALA A 278 4.13 -3.63 -7.67
C ALA A 278 3.95 -2.46 -6.70
N ASN A 279 5.04 -2.03 -6.07
CA ASN A 279 5.05 -0.79 -5.33
C ASN A 279 5.23 0.40 -6.30
N PRO A 280 4.97 1.64 -5.88
CA PRO A 280 5.17 2.81 -6.74
C PRO A 280 6.58 2.90 -7.35
N ALA A 281 7.62 2.51 -6.60
CA ALA A 281 9.00 2.53 -7.08
C ALA A 281 9.25 1.54 -8.23
N GLY A 282 8.52 0.42 -8.26
CA GLY A 282 8.61 -0.56 -9.34
C GLY A 282 7.73 -0.23 -10.55
N VAL A 283 6.53 0.36 -10.32
CA VAL A 283 5.58 0.60 -11.41
C VAL A 283 5.83 1.91 -12.16
N VAL A 284 6.38 2.96 -11.51
CA VAL A 284 6.61 4.26 -12.16
C VAL A 284 7.64 4.18 -13.29
N PRO A 285 8.77 3.46 -13.17
CA PRO A 285 9.69 3.26 -14.31
C PRO A 285 9.03 2.53 -15.49
N LEU A 286 8.15 1.55 -15.20
CA LEU A 286 7.38 0.88 -16.25
C LEU A 286 6.40 1.84 -16.92
N ALA A 287 5.74 2.69 -16.15
CA ALA A 287 4.85 3.73 -16.63
C ALA A 287 5.59 4.74 -17.55
N ASP A 288 6.81 5.12 -17.16
CA ASP A 288 7.67 6.00 -17.97
C ASP A 288 8.03 5.34 -19.30
N ALA A 289 8.45 4.08 -19.27
CA ALA A 289 8.74 3.33 -20.48
C ALA A 289 7.52 3.19 -21.41
N LEU A 290 6.31 3.02 -20.86
CA LEU A 290 5.07 3.00 -21.63
C LEU A 290 4.77 4.38 -22.25
N HIS A 291 4.93 5.44 -21.48
CA HIS A 291 4.71 6.80 -21.96
C HIS A 291 5.73 7.20 -23.04
N ALA A 292 7.01 6.87 -22.87
CA ALA A 292 8.05 7.08 -23.86
C ALA A 292 7.80 6.33 -25.18
N LYS A 293 7.04 5.22 -25.15
CA LYS A 293 6.59 4.47 -26.32
C LYS A 293 5.29 5.01 -26.94
N GLY A 294 4.77 6.15 -26.46
CA GLY A 294 3.63 6.85 -27.04
C GLY A 294 2.27 6.54 -26.38
N THR A 295 2.25 5.90 -25.22
CA THR A 295 1.01 5.75 -24.44
C THR A 295 0.60 7.10 -23.86
N ALA A 296 -0.68 7.47 -23.98
CA ALA A 296 -1.20 8.73 -23.46
C ALA A 296 -1.02 8.84 -21.94
N LEU A 297 -0.78 10.05 -21.44
CA LEU A 297 -0.47 10.31 -20.02
C LEU A 297 -1.57 9.79 -19.08
N GLY A 298 -2.85 10.06 -19.38
CA GLY A 298 -3.95 9.60 -18.55
C GLY A 298 -4.09 8.08 -18.53
N THR A 299 -3.80 7.40 -19.65
CA THR A 299 -3.77 5.93 -19.72
C THR A 299 -2.66 5.36 -18.85
N THR A 300 -1.47 5.96 -18.91
CA THR A 300 -0.32 5.61 -18.07
C THR A 300 -0.61 5.84 -16.58
N MET A 301 -1.23 6.97 -16.25
CA MET A 301 -1.67 7.26 -14.88
C MET A 301 -2.72 6.26 -14.39
N ALA A 302 -3.72 5.93 -15.20
CA ALA A 302 -4.76 4.96 -14.84
C ALA A 302 -4.19 3.56 -14.60
N PHE A 303 -3.27 3.11 -15.46
CA PHE A 303 -2.52 1.87 -15.25
C PHE A 303 -1.79 1.85 -13.90
N THR A 304 -0.99 2.88 -13.64
CA THR A 304 -0.19 2.98 -12.42
C THR A 304 -1.08 3.05 -11.17
N MET A 305 -2.15 3.85 -11.21
CA MET A 305 -3.12 3.93 -10.11
C MET A 305 -3.79 2.58 -9.83
N SER A 306 -4.13 1.81 -10.87
CA SER A 306 -4.79 0.51 -10.70
C SER A 306 -3.85 -0.53 -10.07
N VAL A 307 -2.59 -0.59 -10.50
CA VAL A 307 -1.56 -1.46 -9.90
C VAL A 307 -1.37 -1.17 -8.42
N VAL A 308 -1.32 0.11 -8.06
CA VAL A 308 -1.06 0.53 -6.67
C VAL A 308 -2.29 0.35 -5.76
N ALA A 309 -3.49 0.72 -6.26
CA ALA A 309 -4.71 0.74 -5.44
C ALA A 309 -5.46 -0.60 -5.39
N LEU A 310 -5.44 -1.37 -6.48
CA LEU A 310 -6.28 -2.56 -6.67
C LEU A 310 -5.49 -3.87 -6.70
N SER A 311 -4.29 -3.88 -6.15
CA SER A 311 -3.43 -5.08 -6.14
C SER A 311 -4.09 -6.27 -5.43
N PRO A 312 -3.90 -7.51 -5.94
CA PRO A 312 -4.52 -8.71 -5.38
C PRO A 312 -4.27 -8.93 -3.88
N PRO A 313 -3.06 -8.71 -3.33
CA PRO A 313 -2.82 -8.85 -1.91
C PRO A 313 -3.70 -7.92 -1.07
N SER A 314 -3.89 -6.68 -1.52
CA SER A 314 -4.73 -5.69 -0.84
C SER A 314 -6.20 -6.11 -0.81
N LEU A 315 -6.73 -6.57 -1.95
CA LEU A 315 -8.11 -7.03 -2.05
C LEU A 315 -8.36 -8.28 -1.20
N ILE A 316 -7.39 -9.18 -1.12
CA ILE A 316 -7.49 -10.40 -0.30
C ILE A 316 -7.47 -10.07 1.20
N MET A 317 -6.62 -9.12 1.62
CA MET A 317 -6.64 -8.65 3.00
C MET A 317 -7.98 -7.99 3.34
N LEU A 318 -8.49 -7.14 2.44
CA LEU A 318 -9.79 -6.51 2.62
C LEU A 318 -10.95 -7.51 2.65
N ARG A 319 -10.87 -8.61 1.89
CA ARG A 319 -11.87 -9.68 1.91
C ARG A 319 -12.06 -10.32 3.28
N ARG A 320 -11.06 -10.26 4.14
CA ARG A 320 -11.18 -10.74 5.54
C ARG A 320 -11.96 -9.79 6.43
N VAL A 321 -12.09 -8.54 6.05
CA VAL A 321 -12.72 -7.47 6.83
C VAL A 321 -14.05 -7.02 6.23
N LEU A 322 -14.09 -7.00 4.90
CA LEU A 322 -15.26 -6.60 4.13
C LEU A 322 -15.94 -7.82 3.51
N LYS A 323 -17.24 -7.93 3.68
CA LYS A 323 -18.04 -8.95 2.97
C LYS A 323 -17.99 -8.72 1.46
N PRO A 324 -18.21 -9.78 0.63
CA PRO A 324 -18.10 -9.69 -0.82
C PRO A 324 -18.84 -8.51 -1.47
N PRO A 325 -20.08 -8.18 -1.06
CA PRO A 325 -20.78 -7.07 -1.70
C PRO A 325 -20.11 -5.72 -1.48
N LEU A 326 -19.56 -5.46 -0.28
CA LEU A 326 -18.86 -4.21 0.01
C LEU A 326 -17.51 -4.14 -0.70
N LEU A 327 -16.79 -5.27 -0.73
CA LEU A 327 -15.53 -5.36 -1.46
C LEU A 327 -15.72 -5.13 -2.97
N ALA A 328 -16.76 -5.72 -3.56
CA ALA A 328 -17.11 -5.51 -4.97
C ALA A 328 -17.48 -4.05 -5.25
N LEU A 329 -18.30 -3.44 -4.38
CA LEU A 329 -18.66 -2.03 -4.50
C LEU A 329 -17.43 -1.13 -4.39
N PHE A 330 -16.55 -1.38 -3.42
CA PHE A 330 -15.30 -0.65 -3.23
C PHE A 330 -14.41 -0.75 -4.47
N THR A 331 -14.15 -1.98 -4.94
CA THR A 331 -13.32 -2.23 -6.11
C THR A 331 -13.91 -1.57 -7.37
N ALA A 332 -15.22 -1.71 -7.59
CA ALA A 332 -15.90 -1.07 -8.71
C ALA A 332 -15.83 0.47 -8.65
N ALA A 333 -16.07 1.06 -7.48
CA ALA A 333 -16.02 2.52 -7.31
C ALA A 333 -14.60 3.07 -7.57
N VAL A 334 -13.57 2.40 -7.06
CA VAL A 334 -12.17 2.79 -7.29
C VAL A 334 -11.79 2.60 -8.77
N THR A 335 -12.16 1.47 -9.39
CA THR A 335 -11.90 1.22 -10.81
C THR A 335 -12.55 2.27 -11.70
N VAL A 336 -13.85 2.55 -11.50
CA VAL A 336 -14.57 3.58 -12.27
C VAL A 336 -13.93 4.95 -12.07
N GLY A 337 -13.54 5.28 -10.84
CA GLY A 337 -12.86 6.54 -10.55
C GLY A 337 -11.50 6.66 -11.26
N ILE A 338 -10.68 5.60 -11.24
CA ILE A 338 -9.39 5.55 -11.94
C ILE A 338 -9.59 5.71 -13.45
N VAL A 339 -10.54 4.98 -14.04
CA VAL A 339 -10.88 5.11 -15.47
C VAL A 339 -11.33 6.53 -15.80
N THR A 340 -12.18 7.12 -14.97
CA THR A 340 -12.62 8.51 -15.15
C THR A 340 -11.44 9.48 -15.11
N ILE A 341 -10.54 9.33 -14.16
CA ILE A 341 -9.32 10.14 -14.06
C ILE A 341 -8.48 10.00 -15.34
N GLY A 342 -8.23 8.78 -15.79
CA GLY A 342 -7.44 8.53 -16.99
C GLY A 342 -8.04 9.18 -18.23
N ILE A 343 -9.38 9.06 -18.42
CA ILE A 343 -10.08 9.70 -19.55
C ILE A 343 -10.00 11.23 -19.45
N VAL A 344 -10.25 11.79 -18.26
CA VAL A 344 -10.20 13.25 -18.07
C VAL A 344 -8.79 13.78 -18.33
N VAL A 345 -7.75 13.11 -17.85
CA VAL A 345 -6.37 13.53 -18.12
C VAL A 345 -6.06 13.45 -19.61
N ASN A 346 -6.43 12.38 -20.32
CA ASN A 346 -6.22 12.28 -21.77
C ASN A 346 -7.00 13.34 -22.59
N LEU A 347 -8.09 13.87 -22.06
CA LEU A 347 -8.82 14.95 -22.71
C LEU A 347 -8.21 16.33 -22.47
N LEU A 348 -7.38 16.47 -21.42
CA LEU A 348 -6.73 17.73 -21.03
C LEU A 348 -5.30 17.86 -21.54
N THR A 349 -4.67 16.75 -21.92
CA THR A 349 -3.29 16.68 -22.44
C THR A 349 -3.25 16.31 -23.91
#